data_3f6bcdfae870ff0b69111b20abde06fd
#
_entry.id   3f6bcdfae870ff0b69111b20abde06fd
#
_cell.length_a   1.000
_cell.length_b   1.000
_cell.length_c   1.000
_cell.angle_alpha   90.00
_cell.angle_beta   90.00
_cell.angle_gamma   90.00
#
_symmetry.space_group_name_H-M   'P 1'
#
loop_
_entity.id
_entity.type
_entity.pdbx_description
1 polymer ?
#
loop_
_entity_poly.entity_id
_entity_poly.type
_entity_poly.pdbx_seq_one_letter_code
_entity_poly.pdbx_strand_id
1 'polypeptide(L)'
;MAKTLNWRYTFVANLFNPMHPALTLRQTFLYSATSAGINLINTAVSTWLLYCYAPPPSTGRPQALSIVVVGTLLALGRVWNALIDPFIGHWSDVSRSRWGRRAPFLVAGSLLNLITLLCLWTPPTAQPSLLNALYFLVLTIAFYTGLSLVGVPYDGSLPEVATTAATQVNLSMWKNIFGIAGVLGSAVLGSVVYDRWGPVAMGGVMGVIGLATVGLTVRVLPAGIPPTAAPMGLRQSLRSTLRNRPFLSLCCSTILVQTAYAMLLANLPYFVTLVLHESEAAVGRFQGIVVLAMLVAAPGWNWLSRHYLNRQLLQVSLLGLALSSSLLAAVGWLPHGSIGLQAIICFGLLGPFLGGYFVLVYVLMAVVVEQDAWVTGQRREAFHYSIFSFAAGLGLSGSAI
;
A
#
# COMPACT_ATOMS: atom_id res chain seq x y z
N MET A 1 -24.61 -33.54 -7.42
CA MET A 1 -25.38 -32.29 -7.40
C MET A 1 -25.92 -31.91 -6.01
N ALA A 2 -26.26 -32.83 -5.11
CA ALA A 2 -26.82 -32.50 -3.79
C ALA A 2 -25.78 -32.03 -2.73
N LYS A 3 -24.49 -32.31 -2.90
CA LYS A 3 -23.43 -31.84 -1.95
C LYS A 3 -23.00 -30.37 -2.15
N THR A 4 -23.28 -29.78 -3.31
CA THR A 4 -22.91 -28.41 -3.63
C THR A 4 -23.92 -27.36 -3.13
N LEU A 5 -25.15 -27.77 -2.80
CA LEU A 5 -26.16 -26.86 -2.23
C LEU A 5 -26.02 -26.65 -0.73
N ASN A 6 -25.50 -27.66 -0.01
CA ASN A 6 -25.46 -27.64 1.48
C ASN A 6 -24.42 -26.66 2.04
N TRP A 7 -23.32 -26.36 1.33
CA TRP A 7 -22.31 -25.44 1.81
C TRP A 7 -22.74 -23.96 1.72
N ARG A 8 -23.56 -23.60 0.72
CA ARG A 8 -24.13 -22.25 0.63
C ARG A 8 -25.03 -21.93 1.83
N TYR A 9 -25.86 -22.89 2.25
CA TYR A 9 -26.70 -22.73 3.43
C TYR A 9 -25.90 -22.75 4.74
N THR A 10 -24.86 -23.58 4.85
CA THR A 10 -23.99 -23.62 6.04
C THR A 10 -23.10 -22.38 6.14
N PHE A 11 -22.63 -21.84 5.00
CA PHE A 11 -21.86 -20.60 4.95
C PHE A 11 -22.74 -19.40 5.32
N VAL A 12 -23.94 -19.31 4.76
CA VAL A 12 -24.91 -18.24 5.09
C VAL A 12 -25.40 -18.38 6.55
N ALA A 13 -25.65 -19.58 7.05
CA ALA A 13 -26.06 -19.80 8.45
C ALA A 13 -24.98 -19.42 9.45
N ASN A 14 -23.68 -19.69 9.14
CA ASN A 14 -22.56 -19.26 9.98
C ASN A 14 -22.28 -17.74 9.91
N LEU A 15 -22.71 -17.05 8.86
CA LEU A 15 -22.68 -15.58 8.77
C LEU A 15 -23.63 -14.90 9.77
N PHE A 16 -24.68 -15.60 10.21
CA PHE A 16 -25.72 -15.08 11.11
C PHE A 16 -25.74 -15.72 12.50
N ASN A 17 -24.66 -16.44 12.90
CA ASN A 17 -24.61 -17.04 14.24
C ASN A 17 -24.21 -15.99 15.29
N PRO A 18 -25.13 -15.59 16.21
CA PRO A 18 -24.94 -14.44 17.11
C PRO A 18 -24.08 -14.72 18.36
N MET A 19 -23.30 -15.81 18.39
CA MET A 19 -22.59 -16.22 19.62
C MET A 19 -21.27 -15.51 19.89
N HIS A 20 -20.80 -14.58 19.02
CA HIS A 20 -19.67 -13.71 19.34
C HIS A 20 -20.10 -12.25 19.20
N PRO A 21 -19.81 -11.39 20.19
CA PRO A 21 -20.17 -9.98 20.11
C PRO A 21 -19.52 -9.37 18.86
N ALA A 22 -20.36 -8.87 17.95
CA ALA A 22 -19.91 -8.13 16.79
C ALA A 22 -19.05 -6.95 17.27
N LEU A 23 -17.94 -6.69 16.57
CA LEU A 23 -17.14 -5.50 16.83
C LEU A 23 -18.02 -4.26 16.76
N THR A 24 -17.94 -3.41 17.77
CA THR A 24 -18.63 -2.13 17.73
C THR A 24 -18.06 -1.26 16.61
N LEU A 25 -18.87 -0.38 16.03
CA LEU A 25 -18.40 0.58 15.02
C LEU A 25 -17.18 1.37 15.51
N ARG A 26 -17.17 1.76 16.79
CA ARG A 26 -16.04 2.44 17.42
C ARG A 26 -14.76 1.59 17.37
N GLN A 27 -14.83 0.31 17.73
CA GLN A 27 -13.68 -0.60 17.69
C GLN A 27 -13.17 -0.80 16.25
N THR A 28 -14.10 -0.94 15.30
CA THR A 28 -13.79 -1.06 13.88
C THR A 28 -13.04 0.17 13.36
N PHE A 29 -13.49 1.38 13.69
CA PHE A 29 -12.81 2.62 13.29
C PHE A 29 -11.45 2.79 13.97
N LEU A 30 -11.36 2.54 15.27
CA LEU A 30 -10.10 2.63 16.01
C LEU A 30 -9.05 1.64 15.45
N TYR A 31 -9.47 0.41 15.13
CA TYR A 31 -8.59 -0.57 14.51
C TYR A 31 -8.16 -0.13 13.10
N SER A 32 -9.09 0.32 12.27
CA SER A 32 -8.81 0.68 10.88
C SER A 32 -7.96 1.95 10.73
N ALA A 33 -7.86 2.78 11.77
CA ALA A 33 -7.11 4.03 11.74
C ALA A 33 -5.63 3.84 11.36
N THR A 34 -4.97 2.77 11.83
CA THR A 34 -3.57 2.48 11.46
C THR A 34 -3.39 2.32 9.94
N SER A 35 -4.38 1.75 9.24
CA SER A 35 -4.32 1.64 7.79
C SER A 35 -4.24 3.02 7.11
N ALA A 36 -4.97 4.02 7.63
CA ALA A 36 -4.87 5.40 7.14
C ALA A 36 -3.46 5.96 7.41
N GLY A 37 -2.91 5.78 8.60
CA GLY A 37 -1.58 6.28 8.97
C GLY A 37 -0.47 5.68 8.11
N ILE A 38 -0.45 4.35 7.92
CA ILE A 38 0.53 3.65 7.08
C ILE A 38 0.48 4.19 5.65
N ASN A 39 -0.71 4.26 5.05
CA ASN A 39 -0.86 4.70 3.67
C ASN A 39 -0.53 6.19 3.50
N LEU A 40 -0.88 7.02 4.48
CA LEU A 40 -0.56 8.45 4.49
C LEU A 40 0.96 8.67 4.46
N ILE A 41 1.70 8.02 5.35
CA ILE A 41 3.16 8.13 5.44
C ILE A 41 3.84 7.56 4.19
N ASN A 42 3.44 6.34 3.78
CA ASN A 42 4.05 5.67 2.64
C ASN A 42 3.83 6.45 1.33
N THR A 43 2.65 7.03 1.14
CA THR A 43 2.33 7.86 -0.03
C THR A 43 3.15 9.15 -0.03
N ALA A 44 3.29 9.83 1.11
CA ALA A 44 4.11 11.03 1.22
C ALA A 44 5.57 10.76 0.82
N VAL A 45 6.16 9.70 1.35
CA VAL A 45 7.54 9.30 1.02
C VAL A 45 7.66 8.91 -0.46
N SER A 46 6.73 8.12 -0.98
CA SER A 46 6.75 7.66 -2.38
C SER A 46 6.59 8.80 -3.39
N THR A 47 5.86 9.87 -3.03
CA THR A 47 5.63 11.02 -3.91
C THR A 47 6.76 12.03 -3.84
N TRP A 48 7.23 12.37 -2.63
CA TRP A 48 8.03 13.57 -2.42
C TRP A 48 9.52 13.32 -2.20
N LEU A 49 9.92 12.10 -1.80
CA LEU A 49 11.30 11.87 -1.37
C LEU A 49 12.29 12.02 -2.51
N LEU A 50 11.97 11.48 -3.69
CA LEU A 50 12.78 11.64 -4.89
C LEU A 50 12.92 13.12 -5.27
N TYR A 51 11.79 13.84 -5.29
CA TYR A 51 11.74 15.26 -5.63
C TYR A 51 12.51 16.15 -4.62
N CYS A 52 12.51 15.79 -3.34
CA CYS A 52 13.22 16.54 -2.31
C CYS A 52 14.74 16.45 -2.46
N TYR A 53 15.29 15.25 -2.76
CA TYR A 53 16.73 15.03 -2.88
C TYR A 53 17.31 15.38 -4.25
N ALA A 54 16.50 15.28 -5.29
CA ALA A 54 16.89 15.56 -6.67
C ALA A 54 15.89 16.53 -7.34
N PRO A 55 15.70 17.75 -6.79
CA PRO A 55 14.76 18.72 -7.36
C PRO A 55 15.23 19.12 -8.77
N PRO A 56 14.28 19.44 -9.68
CA PRO A 56 14.63 19.91 -11.01
C PRO A 56 15.35 21.26 -10.95
N PRO A 57 16.31 21.54 -11.88
CA PRO A 57 17.07 22.79 -11.89
C PRO A 57 16.22 24.06 -11.93
N SER A 58 15.01 24.00 -12.51
CA SER A 58 14.07 25.11 -12.59
C SER A 58 13.59 25.63 -11.24
N THR A 59 13.70 24.84 -10.17
CA THR A 59 13.29 25.25 -8.81
C THR A 59 14.34 26.06 -8.07
N GLY A 60 15.59 26.15 -8.60
CA GLY A 60 16.70 26.81 -7.94
C GLY A 60 17.18 26.13 -6.63
N ARG A 61 16.59 24.99 -6.27
CA ARG A 61 16.98 24.23 -5.07
C ARG A 61 18.24 23.37 -5.35
N PRO A 62 19.16 23.26 -4.38
CA PRO A 62 20.34 22.40 -4.56
C PRO A 62 19.95 20.92 -4.64
N GLN A 63 20.60 20.18 -5.53
CA GLN A 63 20.47 18.73 -5.59
C GLN A 63 21.40 18.09 -4.56
N ALA A 64 20.82 17.43 -3.57
CA ALA A 64 21.57 16.71 -2.55
C ALA A 64 22.16 15.39 -3.05
N LEU A 65 21.51 14.74 -4.03
CA LEU A 65 21.93 13.50 -4.71
C LEU A 65 21.45 13.50 -6.16
N SER A 66 22.10 12.72 -7.03
CA SER A 66 21.56 12.49 -8.38
C SER A 66 20.30 11.64 -8.33
N ILE A 67 19.41 11.84 -9.31
CA ILE A 67 18.13 11.11 -9.40
C ILE A 67 18.32 9.59 -9.43
N VAL A 68 19.36 9.12 -10.13
CA VAL A 68 19.71 7.69 -10.23
C VAL A 68 20.14 7.12 -8.87
N VAL A 69 20.96 7.87 -8.12
CA VAL A 69 21.38 7.43 -6.78
C VAL A 69 20.20 7.38 -5.83
N VAL A 70 19.36 8.41 -5.79
CA VAL A 70 18.14 8.40 -4.94
C VAL A 70 17.24 7.22 -5.29
N GLY A 71 16.99 7.02 -6.58
CA GLY A 71 16.19 5.90 -7.06
C GLY A 71 16.75 4.54 -6.61
N THR A 72 18.05 4.31 -6.83
CA THR A 72 18.71 3.06 -6.42
C THR A 72 18.64 2.82 -4.92
N LEU A 73 18.88 3.85 -4.12
CA LEU A 73 18.82 3.74 -2.66
C LEU A 73 17.41 3.50 -2.13
N LEU A 74 16.38 4.11 -2.77
CA LEU A 74 14.96 3.80 -2.49
C LEU A 74 14.63 2.35 -2.82
N ALA A 75 15.11 1.83 -3.96
CA ALA A 75 14.91 0.43 -4.32
C ALA A 75 15.52 -0.50 -3.28
N LEU A 76 16.75 -0.25 -2.84
CA LEU A 76 17.40 -1.02 -1.78
C LEU A 76 16.61 -0.99 -0.48
N GLY A 77 16.07 0.17 -0.08
CA GLY A 77 15.23 0.29 1.10
C GLY A 77 13.94 -0.55 1.01
N ARG A 78 13.30 -0.59 -0.16
CA ARG A 78 12.09 -1.41 -0.39
C ARG A 78 12.40 -2.91 -0.44
N VAL A 79 13.54 -3.29 -1.03
CA VAL A 79 14.01 -4.68 -0.96
C VAL A 79 14.27 -5.09 0.49
N TRP A 80 14.88 -4.20 1.27
CA TRP A 80 15.07 -4.40 2.71
C TRP A 80 13.73 -4.62 3.43
N ASN A 81 12.72 -3.80 3.12
CA ASN A 81 11.36 -3.97 3.68
C ASN A 81 10.85 -5.40 3.47
N ALA A 82 10.90 -5.89 2.24
CA ALA A 82 10.44 -7.23 1.93
C ALA A 82 11.24 -8.33 2.65
N LEU A 83 12.55 -8.13 2.84
CA LEU A 83 13.42 -9.07 3.54
C LEU A 83 13.15 -9.09 5.05
N ILE A 84 12.87 -7.95 5.69
CA ILE A 84 12.70 -7.85 7.14
C ILE A 84 11.30 -8.33 7.61
N ASP A 85 10.28 -8.27 6.74
CA ASP A 85 8.90 -8.62 7.09
C ASP A 85 8.73 -10.00 7.73
N PRO A 86 9.33 -11.11 7.21
CA PRO A 86 9.22 -12.43 7.83
C PRO A 86 9.83 -12.48 9.24
N PHE A 87 10.93 -11.76 9.48
CA PHE A 87 11.58 -11.71 10.79
C PHE A 87 10.69 -10.97 11.81
N ILE A 88 10.14 -9.83 11.41
CA ILE A 88 9.22 -9.06 12.27
C ILE A 88 7.95 -9.86 12.55
N GLY A 89 7.41 -10.56 11.56
CA GLY A 89 6.28 -11.46 11.73
C GLY A 89 6.56 -12.50 12.81
N HIS A 90 7.68 -13.21 12.69
CA HIS A 90 8.09 -14.21 13.68
C HIS A 90 8.29 -13.60 15.08
N TRP A 91 9.03 -12.48 15.18
CA TRP A 91 9.28 -11.82 16.49
C TRP A 91 7.98 -11.35 17.13
N SER A 92 7.05 -10.81 16.35
CA SER A 92 5.76 -10.37 16.88
C SER A 92 4.90 -11.56 17.35
N ASP A 93 5.01 -12.72 16.69
CA ASP A 93 4.22 -13.92 17.04
C ASP A 93 4.72 -14.60 18.32
N VAL A 94 6.03 -14.55 18.61
CA VAL A 94 6.62 -15.16 19.84
C VAL A 94 6.74 -14.18 21.01
N SER A 95 6.43 -12.92 20.81
CA SER A 95 6.56 -11.88 21.84
C SER A 95 5.61 -12.11 23.01
N ARG A 96 6.12 -11.89 24.25
CA ARG A 96 5.38 -12.05 25.51
C ARG A 96 5.33 -10.73 26.30
N SER A 97 4.88 -9.66 25.65
CA SER A 97 4.78 -8.36 26.32
C SER A 97 3.50 -8.24 27.16
N ARG A 98 3.58 -7.48 28.27
CA ARG A 98 2.43 -7.10 29.10
C ARG A 98 1.39 -6.24 28.35
N TRP A 99 1.78 -5.60 27.25
CA TRP A 99 0.88 -4.79 26.40
C TRP A 99 0.21 -5.62 25.28
N GLY A 100 0.31 -6.95 25.35
CA GLY A 100 -0.04 -7.83 24.26
C GLY A 100 1.17 -8.09 23.36
N ARG A 101 1.08 -9.13 22.52
CA ARG A 101 2.24 -9.54 21.70
C ARG A 101 2.57 -8.58 20.57
N ARG A 102 1.59 -7.85 20.02
CA ARG A 102 1.74 -7.00 18.82
C ARG A 102 1.90 -5.51 19.12
N ALA A 103 1.26 -5.01 20.15
CA ALA A 103 1.25 -3.58 20.50
C ALA A 103 2.65 -2.94 20.63
N PRO A 104 3.67 -3.58 21.26
CA PRO A 104 5.01 -3.00 21.36
C PRO A 104 5.65 -2.73 20.00
N PHE A 105 5.44 -3.63 19.02
CA PHE A 105 5.99 -3.48 17.68
C PHE A 105 5.35 -2.30 16.95
N LEU A 106 4.02 -2.15 17.05
CA LEU A 106 3.31 -1.03 16.45
C LEU A 106 3.81 0.31 17.01
N VAL A 107 3.94 0.40 18.33
CA VAL A 107 4.42 1.63 18.99
C VAL A 107 5.87 1.92 18.63
N ALA A 108 6.76 0.93 18.73
CA ALA A 108 8.17 1.10 18.39
C ALA A 108 8.34 1.49 16.90
N GLY A 109 7.61 0.84 16.00
CA GLY A 109 7.65 1.14 14.57
C GLY A 109 7.12 2.54 14.23
N SER A 110 6.03 2.97 14.86
CA SER A 110 5.47 4.31 14.63
C SER A 110 6.37 5.42 15.19
N LEU A 111 7.03 5.21 16.32
CA LEU A 111 8.04 6.14 16.85
C LEU A 111 9.27 6.20 15.94
N LEU A 112 9.74 5.05 15.46
CA LEU A 112 10.85 5.00 14.50
C LEU A 112 10.48 5.74 13.21
N ASN A 113 9.27 5.56 12.69
CA ASN A 113 8.80 6.29 11.52
C ASN A 113 8.71 7.80 11.76
N LEU A 114 8.24 8.25 12.92
CA LEU A 114 8.22 9.68 13.24
C LEU A 114 9.64 10.27 13.23
N ILE A 115 10.59 9.60 13.91
CA ILE A 115 12.00 10.06 13.98
C ILE A 115 12.62 10.08 12.58
N THR A 116 12.46 9.00 11.82
CA THR A 116 13.04 8.91 10.47
C THR A 116 12.41 9.91 9.51
N LEU A 117 11.10 10.19 9.61
CA LEU A 117 10.45 11.21 8.81
C LEU A 117 10.94 12.63 9.14
N LEU A 118 11.25 12.94 10.38
CA LEU A 118 11.83 14.23 10.73
C LEU A 118 13.24 14.40 10.15
N CYS A 119 14.04 13.34 10.15
CA CYS A 119 15.42 13.37 9.66
C CYS A 119 15.53 13.22 8.13
N LEU A 120 14.66 12.42 7.51
CA LEU A 120 14.78 12.02 6.11
C LEU A 120 14.69 13.21 5.12
N TRP A 121 14.09 14.32 5.53
CA TRP A 121 13.91 15.53 4.69
C TRP A 121 15.04 16.55 4.85
N THR A 122 16.06 16.26 5.65
CA THR A 122 17.18 17.17 5.95
C THR A 122 18.51 16.57 5.52
N PRO A 123 18.87 16.62 4.21
CA PRO A 123 20.16 16.13 3.77
C PRO A 123 21.30 16.88 4.48
N PRO A 124 22.38 16.20 4.95
CA PRO A 124 23.47 16.83 5.69
C PRO A 124 24.25 17.87 4.90
N THR A 125 24.33 17.72 3.58
CA THR A 125 25.05 18.67 2.70
C THR A 125 24.17 19.08 1.53
N ALA A 126 24.34 20.31 1.06
CA ALA A 126 23.58 20.87 -0.07
C ALA A 126 24.06 20.35 -1.45
N GLN A 127 25.22 19.69 -1.51
CA GLN A 127 25.80 19.16 -2.74
C GLN A 127 25.83 17.64 -2.72
N PRO A 128 25.82 16.95 -3.89
CA PRO A 128 25.94 15.52 -3.95
C PRO A 128 27.23 15.02 -3.25
N SER A 129 27.04 14.15 -2.28
CA SER A 129 28.13 13.62 -1.46
C SER A 129 27.85 12.19 -1.03
N LEU A 130 28.93 11.44 -0.76
CA LEU A 130 28.82 10.10 -0.18
C LEU A 130 28.11 10.13 1.19
N LEU A 131 28.32 11.21 1.97
CA LEU A 131 27.65 11.40 3.25
C LEU A 131 26.13 11.46 3.08
N ASN A 132 25.63 12.22 2.09
CA ASN A 132 24.20 12.26 1.78
C ASN A 132 23.68 10.88 1.36
N ALA A 133 24.44 10.13 0.56
CA ALA A 133 24.02 8.80 0.10
C ALA A 133 23.93 7.80 1.28
N LEU A 134 24.90 7.77 2.15
CA LEU A 134 24.89 6.91 3.35
C LEU A 134 23.79 7.32 4.34
N TYR A 135 23.63 8.61 4.58
CA TYR A 135 22.56 9.16 5.42
C TYR A 135 21.18 8.75 4.89
N PHE A 136 20.94 8.96 3.59
CA PHE A 136 19.71 8.58 2.92
C PHE A 136 19.44 7.08 3.03
N LEU A 137 20.44 6.24 2.75
CA LEU A 137 20.32 4.78 2.83
C LEU A 137 19.95 4.32 4.24
N VAL A 138 20.68 4.79 5.26
CA VAL A 138 20.43 4.41 6.67
C VAL A 138 19.02 4.81 7.10
N LEU A 139 18.59 6.04 6.79
CA LEU A 139 17.25 6.50 7.16
C LEU A 139 16.15 5.81 6.37
N THR A 140 16.37 5.49 5.10
CA THR A 140 15.41 4.76 4.27
C THR A 140 15.25 3.32 4.79
N ILE A 141 16.34 2.64 5.15
CA ILE A 141 16.29 1.32 5.80
C ILE A 141 15.54 1.41 7.13
N ALA A 142 15.85 2.40 7.97
CA ALA A 142 15.17 2.60 9.25
C ALA A 142 13.67 2.90 9.08
N PHE A 143 13.31 3.73 8.09
CA PHE A 143 11.93 4.05 7.74
C PHE A 143 11.14 2.80 7.33
N TYR A 144 11.66 2.00 6.40
CA TYR A 144 11.00 0.77 5.97
C TYR A 144 10.96 -0.29 7.08
N THR A 145 11.98 -0.36 7.95
CA THR A 145 11.92 -1.18 9.17
C THR A 145 10.78 -0.73 10.09
N GLY A 146 10.61 0.58 10.27
CA GLY A 146 9.48 1.13 11.02
C GLY A 146 8.12 0.80 10.40
N LEU A 147 8.00 0.88 9.07
CA LEU A 147 6.78 0.47 8.37
C LEU A 147 6.47 -1.02 8.56
N SER A 148 7.47 -1.89 8.45
CA SER A 148 7.33 -3.33 8.71
C SER A 148 6.92 -3.62 10.16
N LEU A 149 7.53 -2.92 11.15
CA LEU A 149 7.19 -3.06 12.57
C LEU A 149 5.74 -2.66 12.86
N VAL A 150 5.15 -1.75 12.09
CA VAL A 150 3.74 -1.41 12.20
C VAL A 150 2.88 -2.36 11.36
N GLY A 151 3.18 -2.50 10.07
CA GLY A 151 2.33 -3.16 9.09
C GLY A 151 2.15 -4.66 9.34
N VAL A 152 3.26 -5.40 9.52
CA VAL A 152 3.21 -6.86 9.66
C VAL A 152 2.45 -7.30 10.91
N PRO A 153 2.73 -6.78 12.12
CA PRO A 153 1.95 -7.16 13.29
C PRO A 153 0.50 -6.64 13.23
N TYR A 154 0.26 -5.49 12.60
CA TYR A 154 -1.09 -4.97 12.39
C TYR A 154 -1.94 -5.89 11.53
N ASP A 155 -1.43 -6.33 10.38
CA ASP A 155 -2.13 -7.26 9.48
C ASP A 155 -2.35 -8.63 10.15
N GLY A 156 -1.34 -9.12 10.86
CA GLY A 156 -1.44 -10.35 11.62
C GLY A 156 -2.40 -10.28 12.81
N SER A 157 -2.77 -9.10 13.29
CA SER A 157 -3.73 -8.93 14.39
C SER A 157 -5.19 -9.03 13.94
N LEU A 158 -5.48 -8.97 12.64
CA LEU A 158 -6.83 -9.00 12.11
C LEU A 158 -7.66 -10.22 12.56
N PRO A 159 -7.16 -11.47 12.46
CA PRO A 159 -7.91 -12.64 12.95
C PRO A 159 -8.02 -12.69 14.48
N GLU A 160 -7.17 -11.97 15.21
CA GLU A 160 -7.24 -11.88 16.68
C GLU A 160 -8.35 -10.94 17.13
N VAL A 161 -8.56 -9.85 16.39
CA VAL A 161 -9.60 -8.85 16.66
C VAL A 161 -10.95 -9.29 16.11
N ALA A 162 -10.95 -9.88 14.91
CA ALA A 162 -12.14 -10.37 14.21
C ALA A 162 -12.15 -11.90 14.17
N THR A 163 -12.91 -12.52 15.07
CA THR A 163 -12.90 -13.99 15.28
C THR A 163 -13.76 -14.77 14.31
N THR A 164 -14.69 -14.12 13.58
CA THR A 164 -15.54 -14.77 12.57
C THR A 164 -15.20 -14.30 11.17
N ALA A 165 -15.44 -15.15 10.16
CA ALA A 165 -15.19 -14.79 8.75
C ALA A 165 -15.95 -13.51 8.35
N ALA A 166 -17.19 -13.34 8.79
CA ALA A 166 -17.99 -12.14 8.50
C ALA A 166 -17.37 -10.87 9.10
N THR A 167 -16.93 -10.93 10.37
CA THR A 167 -16.26 -9.80 11.03
C THR A 167 -14.90 -9.49 10.40
N GLN A 168 -14.16 -10.50 9.95
CA GLN A 168 -12.89 -10.32 9.22
C GLN A 168 -13.10 -9.60 7.90
N VAL A 169 -14.10 -10.00 7.11
CA VAL A 169 -14.45 -9.33 5.85
C VAL A 169 -14.85 -7.87 6.09
N ASN A 170 -15.72 -7.63 7.07
CA ASN A 170 -16.15 -6.27 7.43
C ASN A 170 -14.97 -5.41 7.88
N LEU A 171 -14.11 -5.92 8.77
CA LEU A 171 -12.94 -5.19 9.26
C LEU A 171 -11.94 -4.91 8.14
N SER A 172 -11.73 -5.86 7.21
CA SER A 172 -10.88 -5.68 6.03
C SER A 172 -11.44 -4.59 5.10
N MET A 173 -12.75 -4.52 4.92
CA MET A 173 -13.39 -3.46 4.14
C MET A 173 -13.11 -2.07 4.76
N TRP A 174 -13.29 -1.93 6.07
CA TRP A 174 -13.00 -0.66 6.76
C TRP A 174 -11.52 -0.30 6.72
N LYS A 175 -10.61 -1.28 6.88
CA LYS A 175 -9.17 -1.08 6.67
C LYS A 175 -8.88 -0.46 5.28
N ASN A 176 -9.49 -1.00 4.23
CA ASN A 176 -9.31 -0.49 2.87
C ASN A 176 -9.85 0.94 2.72
N ILE A 177 -11.04 1.24 3.25
CA ILE A 177 -11.63 2.58 3.24
C ILE A 177 -10.69 3.59 3.92
N PHE A 178 -10.21 3.24 5.13
CA PHE A 178 -9.26 4.08 5.86
C PHE A 178 -7.90 4.19 5.15
N GLY A 179 -7.44 3.10 4.50
CA GLY A 179 -6.23 3.12 3.69
C GLY A 179 -6.32 4.13 2.54
N ILE A 180 -7.44 4.14 1.81
CA ILE A 180 -7.72 5.10 0.75
C ILE A 180 -7.82 6.54 1.30
N ALA A 181 -8.48 6.71 2.46
CA ALA A 181 -8.52 8.02 3.13
C ALA A 181 -7.11 8.51 3.51
N GLY A 182 -6.20 7.61 3.90
CA GLY A 182 -4.78 7.92 4.13
C GLY A 182 -4.06 8.38 2.87
N VAL A 183 -4.27 7.71 1.73
CA VAL A 183 -3.72 8.13 0.43
C VAL A 183 -4.22 9.53 0.04
N LEU A 184 -5.54 9.76 0.14
CA LEU A 184 -6.14 11.09 -0.13
C LEU A 184 -5.64 12.16 0.83
N GLY A 185 -5.54 11.81 2.12
CA GLY A 185 -4.98 12.71 3.14
C GLY A 185 -3.53 13.10 2.81
N SER A 186 -2.71 12.14 2.37
CA SER A 186 -1.35 12.43 1.91
C SER A 186 -1.34 13.30 0.66
N ALA A 187 -2.20 13.02 -0.31
CA ALA A 187 -2.30 13.77 -1.55
C ALA A 187 -2.64 15.25 -1.31
N VAL A 188 -3.65 15.52 -0.50
CA VAL A 188 -4.14 16.89 -0.25
C VAL A 188 -3.30 17.58 0.82
N LEU A 189 -3.24 17.02 2.02
CA LEU A 189 -2.55 17.64 3.16
C LEU A 189 -1.04 17.66 2.94
N GLY A 190 -0.47 16.56 2.40
CA GLY A 190 0.97 16.45 2.12
C GLY A 190 1.43 17.54 1.15
N SER A 191 0.72 17.72 0.04
CA SER A 191 1.08 18.74 -0.98
C SER A 191 0.97 20.15 -0.44
N VAL A 192 -0.11 20.46 0.30
CA VAL A 192 -0.32 21.82 0.87
C VAL A 192 0.74 22.13 1.93
N VAL A 193 1.06 21.14 2.80
CA VAL A 193 2.08 21.34 3.85
C VAL A 193 3.46 21.46 3.23
N TYR A 194 3.77 20.66 2.22
CA TYR A 194 5.05 20.72 1.50
C TYR A 194 5.25 22.08 0.85
N ASP A 195 4.24 22.56 0.12
CA ASP A 195 4.29 23.87 -0.60
C ASP A 195 4.46 25.05 0.37
N ARG A 196 3.73 25.06 1.51
CA ARG A 196 3.70 26.20 2.44
C ARG A 196 4.83 26.20 3.47
N TRP A 197 5.19 25.05 4.00
CA TRP A 197 6.10 24.90 5.15
C TRP A 197 7.30 23.99 4.87
N GLY A 198 7.37 23.44 3.66
CA GLY A 198 8.50 22.61 3.21
C GLY A 198 8.43 21.14 3.67
N PRO A 199 9.42 20.35 3.23
CA PRO A 199 9.40 18.89 3.38
C PRO A 199 9.49 18.43 4.83
N VAL A 200 10.25 19.11 5.69
CA VAL A 200 10.41 18.73 7.11
C VAL A 200 9.10 18.85 7.87
N ALA A 201 8.36 19.95 7.66
CA ALA A 201 7.06 20.14 8.27
C ALA A 201 6.05 19.09 7.79
N MET A 202 6.06 18.77 6.48
CA MET A 202 5.23 17.69 5.94
C MET A 202 5.56 16.36 6.62
N GLY A 203 6.83 15.98 6.69
CA GLY A 203 7.26 14.74 7.35
C GLY A 203 6.85 14.69 8.81
N GLY A 204 6.99 15.78 9.55
CA GLY A 204 6.57 15.89 10.94
C GLY A 204 5.06 15.71 11.12
N VAL A 205 4.24 16.43 10.33
CA VAL A 205 2.76 16.32 10.37
C VAL A 205 2.32 14.89 10.04
N MET A 206 2.85 14.30 8.96
CA MET A 206 2.51 12.93 8.56
C MET A 206 2.93 11.91 9.63
N GLY A 207 4.13 12.06 10.19
CA GLY A 207 4.64 11.20 11.25
C GLY A 207 3.80 11.26 12.53
N VAL A 208 3.38 12.45 12.95
CA VAL A 208 2.51 12.64 14.13
C VAL A 208 1.13 12.01 13.90
N ILE A 209 0.53 12.21 12.71
CA ILE A 209 -0.74 11.57 12.36
C ILE A 209 -0.58 10.05 12.37
N GLY A 210 0.50 9.51 11.78
CA GLY A 210 0.80 8.08 11.77
C GLY A 210 0.92 7.50 13.18
N LEU A 211 1.67 8.16 14.07
CA LEU A 211 1.80 7.77 15.47
C LEU A 211 0.43 7.81 16.19
N ALA A 212 -0.36 8.86 15.99
CA ALA A 212 -1.68 8.99 16.59
C ALA A 212 -2.63 7.87 16.14
N THR A 213 -2.65 7.52 14.85
CA THR A 213 -3.50 6.43 14.33
C THR A 213 -3.12 5.07 14.91
N VAL A 214 -1.82 4.80 15.10
CA VAL A 214 -1.33 3.60 15.78
C VAL A 214 -1.77 3.60 17.26
N GLY A 215 -1.66 4.74 17.94
CA GLY A 215 -2.11 4.90 19.34
C GLY A 215 -3.61 4.61 19.52
N LEU A 216 -4.44 4.91 18.52
CA LEU A 216 -5.86 4.54 18.51
C LEU A 216 -6.06 3.02 18.40
N THR A 217 -5.34 2.37 17.48
CA THR A 217 -5.45 0.93 17.23
C THR A 217 -4.97 0.09 18.42
N VAL A 218 -3.88 0.48 19.09
CA VAL A 218 -3.34 -0.24 20.25
C VAL A 218 -4.37 -0.40 21.38
N ARG A 219 -5.32 0.53 21.50
CA ARG A 219 -6.40 0.46 22.51
C ARG A 219 -7.42 -0.66 22.26
N VAL A 220 -7.44 -1.23 21.06
CA VAL A 220 -8.39 -2.27 20.63
C VAL A 220 -7.72 -3.63 20.48
N LEU A 221 -6.38 -3.66 20.46
CA LEU A 221 -5.64 -4.91 20.32
C LEU A 221 -5.83 -5.77 21.58
N PRO A 222 -6.12 -7.09 21.40
CA PRO A 222 -6.29 -7.99 22.52
C PRO A 222 -4.95 -8.22 23.26
N ALA A 223 -5.01 -8.19 24.59
CA ALA A 223 -3.89 -8.57 25.43
C ALA A 223 -3.93 -10.08 25.70
N GLY A 224 -2.82 -10.79 25.49
CA GLY A 224 -2.64 -12.12 26.04
C GLY A 224 -3.16 -13.30 25.22
N ILE A 225 -3.25 -13.22 23.87
CA ILE A 225 -3.54 -14.41 23.04
C ILE A 225 -2.28 -15.31 22.95
N PRO A 226 -2.37 -16.62 23.32
CA PRO A 226 -1.26 -17.55 23.20
C PRO A 226 -0.87 -17.78 21.74
N PRO A 227 0.41 -18.12 21.45
CA PRO A 227 0.87 -18.43 20.10
C PRO A 227 0.12 -19.62 19.53
N THR A 228 -0.38 -19.50 18.32
CA THR A 228 -1.07 -20.55 17.56
C THR A 228 -0.06 -21.59 17.10
N ALA A 229 -0.50 -22.87 16.95
CA ALA A 229 0.33 -24.01 16.60
C ALA A 229 1.24 -23.80 15.38
N ALA A 230 2.39 -24.47 15.39
CA ALA A 230 3.47 -24.35 14.41
C ALA A 230 3.02 -24.52 12.95
N PRO A 231 3.42 -23.62 12.05
CA PRO A 231 3.13 -23.74 10.62
C PRO A 231 3.94 -24.87 9.96
N MET A 232 3.35 -25.47 8.93
CA MET A 232 4.01 -26.50 8.11
C MET A 232 5.28 -26.00 7.43
N GLY A 233 6.20 -26.92 7.09
CA GLY A 233 7.51 -26.61 6.55
C GLY A 233 7.51 -25.63 5.37
N LEU A 234 8.15 -24.49 5.54
CA LEU A 234 8.23 -23.35 4.62
C LEU A 234 8.64 -23.77 3.18
N ARG A 235 9.59 -24.69 3.06
CA ARG A 235 10.12 -25.16 1.77
C ARG A 235 9.07 -25.88 0.91
N GLN A 236 8.22 -26.70 1.53
CA GLN A 236 7.20 -27.44 0.80
C GLN A 236 6.06 -26.52 0.35
N SER A 237 5.66 -25.57 1.19
CA SER A 237 4.67 -24.55 0.86
C SER A 237 5.14 -23.66 -0.28
N LEU A 238 6.38 -23.19 -0.27
CA LEU A 238 6.97 -22.37 -1.32
C LEU A 238 7.02 -23.09 -2.67
N ARG A 239 7.49 -24.36 -2.69
CA ARG A 239 7.60 -25.14 -3.92
C ARG A 239 6.25 -25.41 -4.60
N SER A 240 5.19 -25.65 -3.84
CA SER A 240 3.86 -25.87 -4.39
C SER A 240 3.24 -24.58 -4.94
N THR A 241 3.38 -23.48 -4.23
CA THR A 241 2.85 -22.17 -4.64
C THR A 241 3.55 -21.63 -5.89
N LEU A 242 4.87 -21.81 -6.01
CA LEU A 242 5.64 -21.44 -7.20
C LEU A 242 5.37 -22.34 -8.42
N ARG A 243 4.65 -23.45 -8.26
CA ARG A 243 4.17 -24.29 -9.39
C ARG A 243 2.78 -23.89 -9.89
N ASN A 244 2.07 -23.06 -9.14
CA ASN A 244 0.74 -22.60 -9.52
C ASN A 244 0.85 -21.45 -10.55
N ARG A 245 0.72 -21.78 -11.85
CA ARG A 245 0.83 -20.80 -12.94
C ARG A 245 -0.15 -19.63 -12.85
N PRO A 246 -1.46 -19.82 -12.56
CA PRO A 246 -2.39 -18.73 -12.31
C PRO A 246 -1.92 -17.77 -11.21
N PHE A 247 -1.42 -18.33 -10.09
CA PHE A 247 -0.87 -17.54 -9.00
C PHE A 247 0.33 -16.70 -9.43
N LEU A 248 1.30 -17.31 -10.12
CA LEU A 248 2.47 -16.58 -10.63
C LEU A 248 2.09 -15.47 -11.61
N SER A 249 1.11 -15.71 -12.49
CA SER A 249 0.60 -14.67 -13.40
C SER A 249 0.02 -13.47 -12.65
N LEU A 250 -0.71 -13.70 -11.55
CA LEU A 250 -1.20 -12.63 -10.68
C LEU A 250 -0.06 -11.91 -9.97
N CYS A 251 0.93 -12.61 -9.46
CA CYS A 251 2.11 -12.00 -8.85
C CYS A 251 2.88 -11.13 -9.86
N CYS A 252 3.11 -11.63 -11.08
CA CYS A 252 3.77 -10.85 -12.14
C CYS A 252 2.98 -9.59 -12.52
N SER A 253 1.65 -9.71 -12.69
CA SER A 253 0.82 -8.52 -12.95
C SER A 253 0.88 -7.51 -11.81
N THR A 254 0.92 -8.00 -10.57
CA THR A 254 1.04 -7.14 -9.38
C THR A 254 2.37 -6.42 -9.35
N ILE A 255 3.48 -7.11 -9.62
CA ILE A 255 4.80 -6.47 -9.70
C ILE A 255 4.77 -5.34 -10.74
N LEU A 256 4.29 -5.61 -11.96
CA LEU A 256 4.25 -4.62 -13.04
C LEU A 256 3.36 -3.42 -12.72
N VAL A 257 2.15 -3.64 -12.21
CA VAL A 257 1.21 -2.53 -11.90
C VAL A 257 1.70 -1.72 -10.71
N GLN A 258 2.24 -2.37 -9.67
CA GLN A 258 2.80 -1.67 -8.51
C GLN A 258 4.04 -0.86 -8.89
N THR A 259 4.89 -1.37 -9.80
CA THR A 259 6.01 -0.60 -10.36
C THR A 259 5.50 0.63 -11.11
N ALA A 260 4.53 0.48 -12.02
CA ALA A 260 3.97 1.59 -12.78
C ALA A 260 3.31 2.64 -11.86
N TYR A 261 2.57 2.19 -10.85
CA TYR A 261 1.95 3.08 -9.86
C TYR A 261 3.00 3.85 -9.03
N ALA A 262 4.04 3.18 -8.59
CA ALA A 262 5.11 3.83 -7.84
C ALA A 262 5.93 4.82 -8.70
N MET A 263 6.16 4.50 -9.98
CA MET A 263 6.74 5.44 -10.95
C MET A 263 5.85 6.68 -11.14
N LEU A 264 4.54 6.48 -11.26
CA LEU A 264 3.59 7.59 -11.36
C LEU A 264 3.70 8.53 -10.16
N LEU A 265 3.69 7.98 -8.94
CA LEU A 265 3.78 8.77 -7.71
C LEU A 265 5.10 9.54 -7.62
N ALA A 266 6.22 8.89 -7.91
CA ALA A 266 7.55 9.50 -7.82
C ALA A 266 7.77 10.61 -8.86
N ASN A 267 7.19 10.47 -10.06
CA ASN A 267 7.32 11.45 -11.14
C ASN A 267 6.25 12.55 -11.12
N LEU A 268 5.19 12.39 -10.32
CA LEU A 268 4.07 13.33 -10.30
C LEU A 268 4.49 14.77 -9.94
N PRO A 269 5.35 15.03 -8.93
CA PRO A 269 5.82 16.38 -8.63
C PRO A 269 6.60 17.00 -9.79
N TYR A 270 7.45 16.22 -10.46
CA TYR A 270 8.19 16.70 -11.64
C TYR A 270 7.26 17.03 -12.79
N PHE A 271 6.26 16.20 -13.06
CA PHE A 271 5.27 16.44 -14.11
C PHE A 271 4.50 17.74 -13.86
N VAL A 272 4.05 17.97 -12.62
CA VAL A 272 3.30 19.16 -12.25
C VAL A 272 4.15 20.43 -12.36
N THR A 273 5.39 20.38 -11.90
CA THR A 273 6.25 21.58 -11.88
C THR A 273 6.93 21.87 -13.22
N LEU A 274 7.33 20.83 -13.98
CA LEU A 274 8.08 21.01 -15.24
C LEU A 274 7.18 21.07 -16.48
N VAL A 275 6.10 20.25 -16.52
CA VAL A 275 5.23 20.17 -17.70
C VAL A 275 4.03 21.09 -17.59
N LEU A 276 3.39 21.13 -16.41
CA LEU A 276 2.21 21.97 -16.19
C LEU A 276 2.57 23.37 -15.72
N HIS A 277 3.81 23.60 -15.26
CA HIS A 277 4.28 24.87 -14.68
C HIS A 277 3.41 25.37 -13.52
N GLU A 278 2.86 24.42 -12.73
CA GLU A 278 2.03 24.72 -11.56
C GLU A 278 2.84 24.58 -10.25
N SER A 279 2.26 25.09 -9.15
CA SER A 279 2.87 24.99 -7.82
C SER A 279 2.87 23.55 -7.28
N GLU A 280 3.74 23.29 -6.31
CA GLU A 280 3.83 21.97 -5.63
C GLU A 280 2.51 21.56 -4.95
N ALA A 281 1.68 22.52 -4.53
CA ALA A 281 0.34 22.25 -4.00
C ALA A 281 -0.59 21.56 -5.01
N ALA A 282 -0.39 21.81 -6.31
CA ALA A 282 -1.19 21.20 -7.37
C ALA A 282 -0.96 19.68 -7.52
N VAL A 283 0.16 19.14 -7.03
CA VAL A 283 0.44 17.70 -7.00
C VAL A 283 -0.70 16.94 -6.31
N GLY A 284 -1.18 17.47 -5.18
CA GLY A 284 -2.30 16.88 -4.45
C GLY A 284 -3.60 16.83 -5.24
N ARG A 285 -3.85 17.84 -6.11
CA ARG A 285 -5.02 17.88 -6.98
C ARG A 285 -5.00 16.73 -7.98
N PHE A 286 -3.91 16.53 -8.69
CA PHE A 286 -3.79 15.45 -9.68
C PHE A 286 -3.80 14.06 -9.04
N GLN A 287 -3.09 13.88 -7.94
CA GLN A 287 -3.13 12.63 -7.17
C GLN A 287 -4.54 12.36 -6.62
N GLY A 288 -5.22 13.38 -6.12
CA GLY A 288 -6.61 13.30 -5.64
C GLY A 288 -7.58 12.89 -6.73
N ILE A 289 -7.43 13.43 -7.96
CA ILE A 289 -8.27 13.07 -9.12
C ILE A 289 -8.16 11.58 -9.42
N VAL A 290 -6.95 11.00 -9.45
CA VAL A 290 -6.75 9.56 -9.68
C VAL A 290 -7.46 8.73 -8.62
N VAL A 291 -7.26 9.07 -7.35
CA VAL A 291 -7.83 8.30 -6.22
C VAL A 291 -9.36 8.42 -6.17
N LEU A 292 -9.90 9.62 -6.41
CA LEU A 292 -11.36 9.82 -6.46
C LEU A 292 -11.98 9.07 -7.65
N ALA A 293 -11.35 9.14 -8.83
CA ALA A 293 -11.81 8.41 -10.01
C ALA A 293 -11.76 6.89 -9.79
N MET A 294 -10.73 6.39 -9.11
CA MET A 294 -10.62 5.00 -8.68
C MET A 294 -11.77 4.59 -7.76
N LEU A 295 -12.10 5.42 -6.76
CA LEU A 295 -13.19 5.16 -5.81
C LEU A 295 -14.56 5.14 -6.50
N VAL A 296 -14.81 6.13 -7.37
CA VAL A 296 -16.08 6.23 -8.12
C VAL A 296 -16.27 5.05 -9.06
N ALA A 297 -15.19 4.54 -9.65
CA ALA A 297 -15.24 3.40 -10.56
C ALA A 297 -15.36 2.03 -9.86
N ALA A 298 -14.93 1.91 -8.60
CA ALA A 298 -14.89 0.64 -7.87
C ALA A 298 -16.25 -0.10 -7.79
N PRO A 299 -17.40 0.56 -7.51
CA PRO A 299 -18.71 -0.10 -7.54
C PRO A 299 -19.06 -0.65 -8.93
N GLY A 300 -18.70 0.07 -10.01
CA GLY A 300 -18.89 -0.36 -11.38
C GLY A 300 -18.13 -1.65 -11.69
N TRP A 301 -16.84 -1.73 -11.31
CA TRP A 301 -16.04 -2.93 -11.46
C TRP A 301 -16.58 -4.11 -10.65
N ASN A 302 -17.07 -3.87 -9.44
CA ASN A 302 -17.71 -4.91 -8.63
C ASN A 302 -19.02 -5.41 -9.28
N TRP A 303 -19.81 -4.53 -9.88
CA TRP A 303 -20.98 -4.93 -10.65
C TRP A 303 -20.61 -5.72 -11.90
N LEU A 304 -19.61 -5.28 -12.69
CA LEU A 304 -19.12 -6.01 -13.86
C LEU A 304 -18.59 -7.41 -13.48
N SER A 305 -17.89 -7.54 -12.36
CA SER A 305 -17.32 -8.82 -11.90
C SER A 305 -18.37 -9.90 -11.60
N ARG A 306 -19.61 -9.50 -11.39
CA ARG A 306 -20.75 -10.44 -11.21
C ARG A 306 -21.36 -10.94 -12.52
N HIS A 307 -21.12 -10.21 -13.63
CA HIS A 307 -21.76 -10.49 -14.92
C HIS A 307 -20.81 -11.01 -15.97
N TYR A 308 -19.50 -10.72 -15.83
CA TYR A 308 -18.46 -11.08 -16.81
C TYR A 308 -17.33 -11.87 -16.15
N LEU A 309 -16.53 -12.53 -16.98
CA LEU A 309 -15.35 -13.29 -16.49
C LEU A 309 -14.29 -12.35 -15.93
N ASN A 310 -13.93 -12.51 -14.66
CA ASN A 310 -12.98 -11.67 -13.96
C ASN A 310 -11.60 -11.60 -14.65
N ARG A 311 -11.19 -12.67 -15.35
CA ARG A 311 -9.97 -12.69 -16.16
C ARG A 311 -10.01 -11.68 -17.31
N GLN A 312 -11.14 -11.62 -18.04
CA GLN A 312 -11.30 -10.68 -19.16
C GLN A 312 -11.37 -9.24 -18.66
N LEU A 313 -12.07 -9.01 -17.55
CA LEU A 313 -12.15 -7.70 -16.91
C LEU A 313 -10.79 -7.22 -16.43
N LEU A 314 -9.96 -8.11 -15.86
CA LEU A 314 -8.58 -7.76 -15.49
C LEU A 314 -7.75 -7.36 -16.72
N GLN A 315 -7.89 -8.07 -17.85
CA GLN A 315 -7.21 -7.73 -19.10
C GLN A 315 -7.65 -6.35 -19.61
N VAL A 316 -8.95 -6.05 -19.59
CA VAL A 316 -9.50 -4.72 -19.96
C VAL A 316 -8.93 -3.63 -19.05
N SER A 317 -8.89 -3.88 -17.74
CA SER A 317 -8.31 -2.95 -16.77
C SER A 317 -6.82 -2.69 -17.04
N LEU A 318 -6.02 -3.72 -17.30
CA LEU A 318 -4.59 -3.58 -17.62
C LEU A 318 -4.35 -2.86 -18.95
N LEU A 319 -5.13 -3.17 -19.99
CA LEU A 319 -5.06 -2.47 -21.27
C LEU A 319 -5.46 -1.01 -21.15
N GLY A 320 -6.55 -0.73 -20.43
CA GLY A 320 -6.99 0.64 -20.15
C GLY A 320 -5.95 1.42 -19.34
N LEU A 321 -5.29 0.77 -18.38
CA LEU A 321 -4.20 1.38 -17.60
C LEU A 321 -3.00 1.72 -18.50
N ALA A 322 -2.61 0.81 -19.40
CA ALA A 322 -1.52 1.03 -20.35
C ALA A 322 -1.85 2.20 -21.31
N LEU A 323 -3.05 2.21 -21.88
CA LEU A 323 -3.48 3.28 -22.79
C LEU A 323 -3.56 4.64 -22.10
N SER A 324 -4.17 4.70 -20.90
CA SER A 324 -4.28 5.96 -20.13
C SER A 324 -2.90 6.48 -19.68
N SER A 325 -1.97 5.59 -19.32
CA SER A 325 -0.59 5.96 -19.00
C SER A 325 0.15 6.50 -20.24
N SER A 326 -0.08 5.92 -21.43
CA SER A 326 0.49 6.43 -22.69
C SER A 326 -0.06 7.80 -23.05
N LEU A 327 -1.34 8.07 -22.76
CA LEU A 327 -1.94 9.41 -22.98
C LEU A 327 -1.32 10.48 -22.08
N LEU A 328 -0.85 10.13 -20.88
CA LEU A 328 -0.10 11.08 -20.03
C LEU A 328 1.18 11.57 -20.69
N ALA A 329 1.88 10.72 -21.44
CA ALA A 329 3.06 11.13 -22.20
C ALA A 329 2.73 12.07 -23.39
N ALA A 330 1.48 12.09 -23.84
CA ALA A 330 1.02 12.97 -24.92
C ALA A 330 0.47 14.32 -24.43
N VAL A 331 0.43 14.56 -23.12
CA VAL A 331 0.01 15.85 -22.56
C VAL A 331 0.93 16.96 -23.04
N GLY A 332 0.34 18.04 -23.54
CA GLY A 332 1.06 19.15 -24.18
C GLY A 332 1.22 19.01 -25.70
N TRP A 333 1.01 17.83 -26.27
CA TRP A 333 1.05 17.56 -27.73
C TRP A 333 -0.37 17.40 -28.32
N LEU A 334 -1.38 17.29 -27.47
CA LEU A 334 -2.76 17.13 -27.91
C LEU A 334 -3.31 18.46 -28.48
N PRO A 335 -4.05 18.41 -29.61
CA PRO A 335 -4.41 19.61 -30.38
C PRO A 335 -5.50 20.47 -29.73
N HIS A 336 -6.14 20.06 -28.64
CA HIS A 336 -7.30 20.76 -28.07
C HIS A 336 -7.18 20.90 -26.54
N GLY A 337 -7.54 22.10 -26.06
CA GLY A 337 -7.63 22.42 -24.63
C GLY A 337 -6.31 22.92 -24.00
N SER A 338 -6.41 23.49 -22.80
CA SER A 338 -5.22 23.86 -22.02
C SER A 338 -4.49 22.61 -21.51
N ILE A 339 -3.17 22.71 -21.35
CA ILE A 339 -2.33 21.60 -20.81
C ILE A 339 -2.89 21.07 -19.49
N GLY A 340 -3.37 21.94 -18.61
CA GLY A 340 -3.98 21.54 -17.35
C GLY A 340 -5.27 20.73 -17.53
N LEU A 341 -6.13 21.08 -18.51
CA LEU A 341 -7.34 20.30 -18.81
C LEU A 341 -7.00 18.92 -19.37
N GLN A 342 -6.01 18.84 -20.28
CA GLN A 342 -5.50 17.58 -20.83
C GLN A 342 -5.01 16.67 -19.69
N ALA A 343 -4.24 17.21 -18.76
CA ALA A 343 -3.76 16.48 -17.59
C ALA A 343 -4.91 15.96 -16.71
N ILE A 344 -5.91 16.81 -16.40
CA ILE A 344 -7.09 16.41 -15.62
C ILE A 344 -7.81 15.22 -16.26
N ILE A 345 -8.01 15.26 -17.58
CA ILE A 345 -8.66 14.17 -18.33
C ILE A 345 -7.82 12.90 -18.28
N CYS A 346 -6.51 13.00 -18.52
CA CYS A 346 -5.61 11.84 -18.52
C CYS A 346 -5.52 11.18 -17.14
N PHE A 347 -5.36 11.95 -16.06
CA PHE A 347 -5.38 11.42 -14.70
C PHE A 347 -6.76 10.88 -14.30
N GLY A 348 -7.83 11.54 -14.75
CA GLY A 348 -9.20 11.08 -14.55
C GLY A 348 -9.49 9.74 -15.24
N LEU A 349 -8.92 9.49 -16.42
CA LEU A 349 -9.03 8.22 -17.13
C LEU A 349 -8.19 7.11 -16.52
N LEU A 350 -7.04 7.43 -15.92
CA LEU A 350 -6.16 6.46 -15.30
C LEU A 350 -6.79 5.83 -14.04
N GLY A 351 -7.48 6.64 -13.23
CA GLY A 351 -8.09 6.22 -11.97
C GLY A 351 -9.04 5.03 -12.09
N PRO A 352 -10.04 5.03 -12.98
CA PRO A 352 -10.97 3.93 -13.16
C PRO A 352 -10.29 2.59 -13.46
N PHE A 353 -9.30 2.56 -14.33
CA PHE A 353 -8.58 1.33 -14.69
C PHE A 353 -7.68 0.84 -13.57
N LEU A 354 -7.03 1.75 -12.84
CA LEU A 354 -6.27 1.41 -11.64
C LEU A 354 -7.18 0.83 -10.55
N GLY A 355 -8.37 1.42 -10.34
CA GLY A 355 -9.38 0.91 -9.43
C GLY A 355 -9.89 -0.47 -9.83
N GLY A 356 -10.13 -0.69 -11.13
CA GLY A 356 -10.48 -1.99 -11.68
C GLY A 356 -9.44 -3.06 -11.37
N TYR A 357 -8.18 -2.74 -11.57
CA TYR A 357 -7.07 -3.64 -11.22
C TYR A 357 -7.11 -4.02 -9.73
N PHE A 358 -7.17 -3.05 -8.82
CA PHE A 358 -7.16 -3.31 -7.38
C PHE A 358 -8.38 -4.11 -6.90
N VAL A 359 -9.56 -3.92 -7.51
CA VAL A 359 -10.73 -4.74 -7.18
C VAL A 359 -10.56 -6.17 -7.69
N LEU A 360 -10.19 -6.33 -8.97
CA LEU A 360 -10.20 -7.63 -9.64
C LEU A 360 -9.05 -8.55 -9.23
N VAL A 361 -7.89 -8.00 -8.90
CA VAL A 361 -6.73 -8.80 -8.49
C VAL A 361 -7.00 -9.58 -7.20
N TYR A 362 -7.68 -8.96 -6.22
CA TYR A 362 -8.06 -9.64 -4.97
C TYR A 362 -9.16 -10.66 -5.17
N VAL A 363 -10.13 -10.41 -6.07
CA VAL A 363 -11.16 -11.38 -6.44
C VAL A 363 -10.53 -12.61 -7.08
N LEU A 364 -9.62 -12.42 -8.05
CA LEU A 364 -8.92 -13.52 -8.71
C LEU A 364 -7.97 -14.25 -7.75
N MET A 365 -7.34 -13.53 -6.84
CA MET A 365 -6.50 -14.13 -5.80
C MET A 365 -7.29 -15.10 -4.92
N ALA A 366 -8.50 -14.73 -4.48
CA ALA A 366 -9.37 -15.61 -3.70
C ALA A 366 -9.74 -16.88 -4.49
N VAL A 367 -10.03 -16.76 -5.79
CA VAL A 367 -10.35 -17.91 -6.67
C VAL A 367 -9.14 -18.85 -6.82
N VAL A 368 -7.93 -18.28 -7.02
CA VAL A 368 -6.70 -19.08 -7.18
C VAL A 368 -6.33 -19.80 -5.90
N VAL A 369 -6.50 -19.17 -4.74
CA VAL A 369 -6.26 -19.78 -3.42
C VAL A 369 -7.26 -20.91 -3.15
N GLU A 370 -8.53 -20.72 -3.48
CA GLU A 370 -9.56 -21.76 -3.35
C GLU A 370 -9.25 -22.94 -4.28
N GLN A 371 -8.87 -22.69 -5.52
CA GLN A 371 -8.47 -23.73 -6.46
C GLN A 371 -7.24 -24.52 -5.97
N ASP A 372 -6.24 -23.85 -5.39
CA ASP A 372 -5.07 -24.52 -4.80
C ASP A 372 -5.48 -25.41 -3.62
N ALA A 373 -6.38 -24.96 -2.76
CA ALA A 373 -6.91 -25.73 -1.65
C ALA A 373 -7.65 -27.01 -2.12
N TRP A 374 -8.37 -26.95 -3.23
CA TRP A 374 -9.02 -28.12 -3.85
C TRP A 374 -8.01 -29.12 -4.41
N VAL A 375 -6.95 -28.64 -5.09
CA VAL A 375 -5.93 -29.52 -5.71
C VAL A 375 -5.02 -30.14 -4.67
N THR A 376 -4.64 -29.39 -3.64
CA THR A 376 -3.66 -29.85 -2.62
C THR A 376 -4.29 -30.48 -1.39
N GLY A 377 -5.62 -30.34 -1.20
CA GLY A 377 -6.32 -30.77 0.01
C GLY A 377 -5.99 -29.93 1.26
N GLN A 378 -5.26 -28.83 1.12
CA GLN A 378 -4.74 -28.03 2.24
C GLN A 378 -5.11 -26.55 2.10
N ARG A 379 -5.66 -25.96 3.15
CA ARG A 379 -5.93 -24.52 3.21
C ARG A 379 -4.68 -23.76 3.60
N ARG A 380 -4.07 -23.05 2.64
CA ARG A 380 -2.82 -22.27 2.80
C ARG A 380 -3.02 -20.80 2.40
N GLU A 381 -4.18 -20.27 2.72
CA GLU A 381 -4.59 -18.91 2.33
C GLU A 381 -3.57 -17.86 2.77
N ALA A 382 -3.19 -17.84 4.07
CA ALA A 382 -2.24 -16.88 4.61
C ALA A 382 -0.87 -16.91 3.89
N PHE A 383 -0.40 -18.07 3.50
CA PHE A 383 0.87 -18.23 2.79
C PHE A 383 0.81 -17.62 1.37
N HIS A 384 -0.28 -17.83 0.63
CA HIS A 384 -0.47 -17.24 -0.70
C HIS A 384 -0.55 -15.71 -0.62
N TYR A 385 -1.31 -15.19 0.36
CA TYR A 385 -1.39 -13.73 0.56
C TYR A 385 -0.05 -13.13 0.98
N SER A 386 0.79 -13.84 1.74
CA SER A 386 2.14 -13.38 2.11
C SER A 386 3.06 -13.26 0.89
N ILE A 387 3.06 -14.27 0.00
CA ILE A 387 3.85 -14.23 -1.25
C ILE A 387 3.32 -13.13 -2.17
N PHE A 388 2.00 -12.95 -2.26
CA PHE A 388 1.39 -11.89 -3.05
C PHE A 388 1.77 -10.50 -2.52
N SER A 389 1.77 -10.29 -1.20
CA SER A 389 2.24 -9.04 -0.58
C SER A 389 3.73 -8.80 -0.82
N PHE A 390 4.54 -9.86 -0.77
CA PHE A 390 5.96 -9.78 -1.14
C PHE A 390 6.13 -9.35 -2.61
N ALA A 391 5.36 -9.93 -3.54
CA ALA A 391 5.38 -9.53 -4.95
C ALA A 391 4.96 -8.06 -5.14
N ALA A 392 3.94 -7.60 -4.41
CA ALA A 392 3.53 -6.19 -4.42
C ALA A 392 4.66 -5.27 -3.92
N GLY A 393 5.35 -5.65 -2.85
CA GLY A 393 6.51 -4.94 -2.32
C GLY A 393 7.67 -4.87 -3.31
N LEU A 394 7.96 -5.97 -4.03
CA LEU A 394 8.96 -5.98 -5.11
C LEU A 394 8.57 -5.04 -6.25
N GLY A 395 7.29 -4.99 -6.63
CA GLY A 395 6.80 -4.05 -7.64
C GLY A 395 7.05 -2.60 -7.26
N LEU A 396 6.73 -2.23 -6.03
CA LEU A 396 7.03 -0.90 -5.50
C LEU A 396 8.54 -0.56 -5.53
N SER A 397 9.43 -1.56 -5.41
CA SER A 397 10.88 -1.37 -5.49
C SER A 397 11.37 -1.07 -6.91
N GLY A 398 10.74 -1.66 -7.93
CA GLY A 398 11.12 -1.50 -9.34
C GLY A 398 10.90 -0.08 -9.90
N SER A 399 10.20 0.80 -9.18
CA SER A 399 9.98 2.20 -9.60
C SER A 399 11.21 3.09 -9.41
N ALA A 400 12.23 2.60 -8.77
CA ALA A 400 13.37 3.40 -8.34
C ALA A 400 14.60 3.21 -9.26
N ILE A 401 14.52 2.34 -10.26
CA ILE A 401 15.49 2.11 -11.32
C ILE A 401 15.03 2.79 -12.61
#